data_85812569a6dc391132ab92d4f2076d49
#
_entry.id   85812569a6dc391132ab92d4f2076d49
#
_cell.length_a   1.000
_cell.length_b   1.000
_cell.length_c   1.000
_cell.angle_alpha   90.00
_cell.angle_beta   90.00
_cell.angle_gamma   90.00
#
_symmetry.space_group_name_H-M   'P 1'
#
loop_
_entity.id
_entity.type
_entity.pdbx_description
1 polymer ?
#
loop_
_entity_poly.entity_id
_entity_poly.type
_entity_poly.pdbx_seq_one_letter_code
_entity_poly.pdbx_strand_id
1 'polypeptide(L)'
;LGAFLFGFKVLSDNIEKLATNRLRGWFDKTGKNRFIGVGIGAGVTAIIQSSSATTVMVVGFVNAGLMSLFSATAIIMGANIGTTITAYFSVIADIPFIEFVTIFACVGIFMNMLAKKEKTKSIGLLLAGLGLVFLGLEYMGMAMEDFSKSEAVFNFLRSVDNRFILLLAGIIITGIVQSSSAVTTLIVQIVGTGTLFIGDPSNSGILFLVLGTNIGTCVTALLSSIGANTNARRAALIHLMFNVFGTVIFAIFLLCWPGFLNSTLGAWFPNDPGLQIALFHTFFNVVCTCLFLPFIKVFVKVATKLIREKKGTAKVPEEAATPEKLLDERFIKTPTIAVGQANRAVTRMAETAMESLKTAFDAFVARDESAAERVNALNANVADLERRIVSFLIRISSEDTSETDERTIYALH
;
A
#
# COMPACT_ATOMS: atom_id res chain seq x y z
N LEU A 1 -18.36 -4.45 -11.73
CA LEU A 1 -17.13 -3.81 -11.28
C LEU A 1 -17.36 -2.93 -10.05
N GLY A 2 -18.34 -2.00 -10.06
CA GLY A 2 -18.59 -1.11 -8.90
C GLY A 2 -18.88 -1.86 -7.60
N ALA A 3 -19.71 -2.90 -7.63
CA ALA A 3 -20.00 -3.75 -6.47
C ALA A 3 -18.75 -4.48 -5.96
N PHE A 4 -17.93 -5.01 -6.87
CA PHE A 4 -16.64 -5.64 -6.55
C PHE A 4 -15.70 -4.66 -5.85
N LEU A 5 -15.48 -3.48 -6.44
CA LEU A 5 -14.58 -2.46 -5.87
C LEU A 5 -15.06 -1.97 -4.50
N PHE A 6 -16.35 -1.75 -4.34
CA PHE A 6 -16.93 -1.33 -3.08
C PHE A 6 -16.84 -2.44 -2.01
N GLY A 7 -17.22 -3.67 -2.37
CA GLY A 7 -17.08 -4.83 -1.48
C GLY A 7 -15.64 -5.05 -1.06
N PHE A 8 -14.71 -4.92 -2.00
CA PHE A 8 -13.28 -5.05 -1.75
C PHE A 8 -12.75 -3.97 -0.80
N LYS A 9 -13.21 -2.72 -1.00
CA LYS A 9 -12.87 -1.62 -0.10
C LYS A 9 -13.41 -1.86 1.32
N VAL A 10 -14.69 -2.23 1.44
CA VAL A 10 -15.31 -2.52 2.75
C VAL A 10 -14.58 -3.67 3.46
N LEU A 11 -14.24 -4.74 2.72
CA LEU A 11 -13.47 -5.87 3.24
C LEU A 11 -12.09 -5.40 3.76
N SER A 12 -11.32 -4.69 2.94
CA SER A 12 -9.98 -4.21 3.24
C SER A 12 -9.97 -3.26 4.44
N ASP A 13 -10.84 -2.24 4.45
CA ASP A 13 -10.92 -1.24 5.52
C ASP A 13 -11.22 -1.90 6.89
N ASN A 14 -12.09 -2.90 6.92
CA ASN A 14 -12.46 -3.58 8.16
C ASN A 14 -11.44 -4.63 8.62
N ILE A 15 -10.73 -5.28 7.70
CA ILE A 15 -9.57 -6.10 8.05
C ILE A 15 -8.47 -5.22 8.66
N GLU A 16 -8.18 -4.08 8.04
CA GLU A 16 -7.19 -3.12 8.55
C GLU A 16 -7.53 -2.68 9.97
N LYS A 17 -8.77 -2.25 10.23
CA LYS A 17 -9.25 -1.87 11.56
C LYS A 17 -9.07 -2.99 12.61
N LEU A 18 -9.44 -4.22 12.27
CA LEU A 18 -9.34 -5.37 13.18
C LEU A 18 -7.90 -5.82 13.42
N ALA A 19 -7.00 -5.59 12.48
CA ALA A 19 -5.64 -6.09 12.49
C ALA A 19 -4.58 -5.04 12.90
N THR A 20 -4.91 -3.74 12.90
CA THR A 20 -3.94 -2.62 13.04
C THR A 20 -2.91 -2.81 14.15
N ASN A 21 -3.34 -3.18 15.36
CA ASN A 21 -2.44 -3.37 16.50
C ASN A 21 -1.46 -4.55 16.30
N ARG A 22 -1.90 -5.63 15.65
CA ARG A 22 -1.06 -6.79 15.35
C ARG A 22 -0.09 -6.48 14.21
N LEU A 23 -0.56 -5.76 13.19
CA LEU A 23 0.25 -5.37 12.04
C LEU A 23 1.43 -4.49 12.47
N ARG A 24 1.20 -3.51 13.36
CA ARG A 24 2.27 -2.69 13.92
C ARG A 24 3.35 -3.54 14.59
N GLY A 25 2.94 -4.48 15.47
CA GLY A 25 3.89 -5.39 16.12
C GLY A 25 4.65 -6.31 15.14
N TRP A 26 4.10 -6.59 13.96
CA TRP A 26 4.80 -7.32 12.91
C TRP A 26 5.85 -6.44 12.23
N PHE A 27 5.52 -5.19 11.91
CA PHE A 27 6.49 -4.24 11.32
C PHE A 27 7.68 -3.99 12.25
N ASP A 28 7.46 -3.90 13.56
CA ASP A 28 8.52 -3.73 14.56
C ASP A 28 9.50 -4.92 14.56
N LYS A 29 9.03 -6.15 14.27
CA LYS A 29 9.85 -7.36 14.21
C LYS A 29 10.73 -7.45 12.96
N THR A 30 10.55 -6.59 11.98
CA THR A 30 11.30 -6.67 10.70
C THR A 30 12.80 -6.51 10.92
N GLY A 31 13.22 -5.64 11.84
CA GLY A 31 14.61 -5.44 12.20
C GLY A 31 15.53 -5.28 10.99
N LYS A 32 16.67 -6.02 10.98
CA LYS A 32 17.63 -6.07 9.86
C LYS A 32 17.46 -7.30 8.97
N ASN A 33 16.50 -8.19 9.25
CA ASN A 33 16.33 -9.44 8.51
C ASN A 33 15.39 -9.23 7.30
N ARG A 34 15.98 -9.22 6.10
CA ARG A 34 15.25 -9.03 4.85
C ARG A 34 14.19 -10.10 4.57
N PHE A 35 14.42 -11.35 4.97
CA PHE A 35 13.46 -12.46 4.78
C PHE A 35 12.21 -12.27 5.63
N ILE A 36 12.41 -11.84 6.89
CA ILE A 36 11.29 -11.49 7.78
C ILE A 36 10.52 -10.31 7.19
N GLY A 37 11.22 -9.29 6.66
CA GLY A 37 10.59 -8.15 6.01
C GLY A 37 9.70 -8.55 4.82
N VAL A 38 10.19 -9.42 3.93
CA VAL A 38 9.41 -9.95 2.81
C VAL A 38 8.21 -10.76 3.31
N GLY A 39 8.41 -11.66 4.29
CA GLY A 39 7.32 -12.45 4.86
C GLY A 39 6.22 -11.57 5.50
N ILE A 40 6.62 -10.53 6.23
CA ILE A 40 5.67 -9.56 6.83
C ILE A 40 4.95 -8.79 5.72
N GLY A 41 5.68 -8.25 4.72
CA GLY A 41 5.07 -7.54 3.60
C GLY A 41 4.06 -8.40 2.84
N ALA A 42 4.42 -9.64 2.53
CA ALA A 42 3.54 -10.59 1.87
C ALA A 42 2.30 -10.93 2.73
N GLY A 43 2.52 -11.26 4.01
CA GLY A 43 1.43 -11.62 4.93
C GLY A 43 0.48 -10.46 5.21
N VAL A 44 1.01 -9.26 5.47
CA VAL A 44 0.20 -8.06 5.70
C VAL A 44 -0.65 -7.74 4.46
N THR A 45 -0.03 -7.71 3.27
CA THR A 45 -0.75 -7.41 2.04
C THR A 45 -1.77 -8.49 1.69
N ALA A 46 -1.44 -9.77 1.90
CA ALA A 46 -2.38 -10.88 1.69
C ALA A 46 -3.60 -10.78 2.61
N ILE A 47 -3.41 -10.31 3.85
CA ILE A 47 -4.50 -10.10 4.81
C ILE A 47 -5.29 -8.85 4.46
N ILE A 48 -4.64 -7.69 4.30
CA ILE A 48 -5.30 -6.40 3.99
C ILE A 48 -5.88 -6.40 2.57
N GLN A 49 -5.37 -7.26 1.66
CA GLN A 49 -5.74 -7.32 0.25
C GLN A 49 -5.43 -6.02 -0.52
N SER A 50 -4.51 -5.20 -0.01
CA SER A 50 -4.12 -3.92 -0.63
C SER A 50 -2.63 -3.65 -0.46
N SER A 51 -1.86 -3.83 -1.54
CA SER A 51 -0.45 -3.45 -1.57
C SER A 51 -0.25 -1.94 -1.54
N SER A 52 -1.20 -1.19 -2.10
CA SER A 52 -1.17 0.28 -2.02
C SER A 52 -1.27 0.74 -0.58
N ALA A 53 -2.23 0.22 0.21
CA ALA A 53 -2.36 0.54 1.63
C ALA A 53 -1.09 0.15 2.40
N THR A 54 -0.59 -1.08 2.20
CA THR A 54 0.65 -1.55 2.85
C THR A 54 1.84 -0.65 2.51
N THR A 55 2.00 -0.27 1.24
CA THR A 55 3.12 0.58 0.80
C THR A 55 3.00 2.00 1.34
N VAL A 56 1.80 2.60 1.33
CA VAL A 56 1.56 3.92 1.93
C VAL A 56 1.87 3.90 3.43
N MET A 57 1.46 2.85 4.14
CA MET A 57 1.79 2.66 5.56
C MET A 57 3.31 2.57 5.78
N VAL A 58 4.02 1.81 4.95
CA VAL A 58 5.49 1.70 4.99
C VAL A 58 6.15 3.06 4.72
N VAL A 59 5.70 3.79 3.69
CA VAL A 59 6.17 5.16 3.40
C VAL A 59 5.91 6.08 4.60
N GLY A 60 4.75 5.95 5.25
CA GLY A 60 4.40 6.67 6.47
C GLY A 60 5.34 6.35 7.64
N PHE A 61 5.65 5.07 7.90
CA PHE A 61 6.61 4.68 8.94
C PHE A 61 8.03 5.17 8.65
N VAL A 62 8.46 5.16 7.39
CA VAL A 62 9.76 5.74 7.00
C VAL A 62 9.75 7.26 7.19
N ASN A 63 8.65 7.93 6.82
CA ASN A 63 8.48 9.37 7.03
C ASN A 63 8.50 9.71 8.52
N ALA A 64 7.89 8.86 9.31
CA ALA A 64 7.88 8.93 10.76
C ALA A 64 9.24 8.57 11.42
N GLY A 65 10.26 8.13 10.68
CA GLY A 65 11.53 7.66 11.27
C GLY A 65 11.40 6.37 12.10
N LEU A 66 10.24 5.71 12.04
CA LEU A 66 9.98 4.46 12.75
C LEU A 66 10.55 3.23 12.04
N MET A 67 10.84 3.36 10.74
CA MET A 67 11.33 2.27 9.90
C MET A 67 12.51 2.69 9.06
N SER A 68 13.54 1.82 8.98
CA SER A 68 14.68 2.05 8.10
C SER A 68 14.30 1.84 6.62
N LEU A 69 14.98 2.53 5.71
CA LEU A 69 14.78 2.35 4.27
C LEU A 69 15.09 0.92 3.81
N PHE A 70 16.01 0.23 4.48
CA PHE A 70 16.33 -1.18 4.23
C PHE A 70 15.15 -2.10 4.55
N SER A 71 14.55 -1.95 5.74
CA SER A 71 13.38 -2.73 6.16
C SER A 71 12.17 -2.43 5.27
N ALA A 72 11.94 -1.15 4.96
CA ALA A 72 10.89 -0.71 4.05
C ALA A 72 11.00 -1.39 2.68
N THR A 73 12.22 -1.46 2.13
CA THR A 73 12.46 -2.12 0.82
C THR A 73 12.05 -3.59 0.86
N ALA A 74 12.43 -4.33 1.91
CA ALA A 74 12.08 -5.75 2.05
C ALA A 74 10.55 -5.95 2.15
N ILE A 75 9.88 -5.12 2.94
CA ILE A 75 8.42 -5.17 3.10
C ILE A 75 7.71 -4.85 1.78
N ILE A 76 8.15 -3.82 1.05
CA ILE A 76 7.59 -3.44 -0.25
C ILE A 76 7.72 -4.59 -1.26
N MET A 77 8.88 -5.26 -1.32
CA MET A 77 9.08 -6.45 -2.16
C MET A 77 8.09 -7.57 -1.79
N GLY A 78 7.89 -7.82 -0.49
CA GLY A 78 6.92 -8.79 0.00
C GLY A 78 5.48 -8.41 -0.30
N ALA A 79 5.14 -7.12 -0.19
CA ALA A 79 3.79 -6.63 -0.47
C ALA A 79 3.35 -6.93 -1.91
N ASN A 80 4.26 -6.87 -2.88
CA ASN A 80 3.97 -7.26 -4.26
C ASN A 80 3.60 -8.75 -4.38
N ILE A 81 4.24 -9.64 -3.61
CA ILE A 81 3.84 -11.07 -3.56
C ILE A 81 2.44 -11.19 -2.96
N GLY A 82 2.18 -10.53 -1.83
CA GLY A 82 0.88 -10.62 -1.15
C GLY A 82 -0.32 -10.18 -2.00
N THR A 83 -0.11 -9.21 -2.89
CA THR A 83 -1.15 -8.73 -3.84
C THR A 83 -1.65 -9.84 -4.77
N THR A 84 -0.83 -10.82 -5.10
CA THR A 84 -1.19 -11.85 -6.08
C THR A 84 -2.34 -12.74 -5.63
N ILE A 85 -2.57 -12.85 -4.32
CA ILE A 85 -3.67 -13.66 -3.75
C ILE A 85 -5.04 -13.18 -4.25
N THR A 86 -5.21 -11.89 -4.50
CA THR A 86 -6.48 -11.33 -4.98
C THR A 86 -6.93 -11.94 -6.31
N ALA A 87 -5.99 -12.22 -7.22
CA ALA A 87 -6.32 -12.80 -8.52
C ALA A 87 -6.96 -14.20 -8.39
N TYR A 88 -6.60 -14.96 -7.35
CA TYR A 88 -7.18 -16.29 -7.11
C TYR A 88 -8.63 -16.24 -6.62
N PHE A 89 -9.09 -15.14 -6.02
CA PHE A 89 -10.51 -15.00 -5.69
C PHE A 89 -11.39 -15.04 -6.93
N SER A 90 -10.92 -14.49 -8.07
CA SER A 90 -11.66 -14.56 -9.34
C SER A 90 -11.73 -15.98 -9.87
N VAL A 91 -10.64 -16.74 -9.75
CA VAL A 91 -10.58 -18.14 -10.19
C VAL A 91 -11.49 -19.02 -9.32
N ILE A 92 -11.49 -18.79 -8.01
CA ILE A 92 -12.33 -19.53 -7.07
C ILE A 92 -13.82 -19.16 -7.24
N ALA A 93 -14.14 -17.98 -7.76
CA ALA A 93 -15.53 -17.55 -7.96
C ALA A 93 -16.33 -18.45 -8.92
N ASP A 94 -15.67 -19.21 -9.79
CA ASP A 94 -16.31 -20.14 -10.71
C ASP A 94 -16.75 -21.48 -10.04
N ILE A 95 -16.46 -21.67 -8.73
CA ILE A 95 -16.85 -22.86 -7.99
C ILE A 95 -18.33 -22.73 -7.57
N PRO A 96 -19.21 -23.73 -7.86
CA PRO A 96 -20.65 -23.63 -7.56
C PRO A 96 -21.03 -23.37 -6.09
N PHE A 97 -20.12 -23.68 -5.17
CA PHE A 97 -20.29 -23.43 -3.74
C PHE A 97 -20.31 -21.92 -3.39
N ILE A 98 -19.75 -21.09 -4.23
CA ILE A 98 -19.60 -19.64 -3.99
C ILE A 98 -20.92 -18.89 -3.92
N GLU A 99 -21.98 -19.38 -4.53
CA GLU A 99 -23.33 -18.82 -4.40
C GLU A 99 -23.73 -18.65 -2.93
N PHE A 100 -23.29 -19.56 -2.05
CA PHE A 100 -23.54 -19.45 -0.61
C PHE A 100 -22.74 -18.32 0.05
N VAL A 101 -21.64 -17.88 -0.53
CA VAL A 101 -20.80 -16.80 0.04
C VAL A 101 -21.51 -15.45 -0.07
N THR A 102 -22.40 -15.27 -1.04
CA THR A 102 -23.21 -14.06 -1.19
C THR A 102 -24.15 -13.86 0.01
N ILE A 103 -24.56 -14.96 0.68
CA ILE A 103 -25.33 -14.89 1.93
C ILE A 103 -24.58 -14.10 3.00
N PHE A 104 -23.25 -14.13 3.01
CA PHE A 104 -22.44 -13.37 3.94
C PHE A 104 -22.63 -11.85 3.77
N ALA A 105 -23.01 -11.35 2.60
CA ALA A 105 -23.37 -9.95 2.42
C ALA A 105 -24.57 -9.60 3.28
N CYS A 106 -25.62 -10.41 3.23
CA CYS A 106 -26.83 -10.19 4.00
C CYS A 106 -26.57 -10.33 5.51
N VAL A 107 -25.98 -11.46 5.92
CA VAL A 107 -25.65 -11.74 7.33
C VAL A 107 -24.74 -10.65 7.90
N GLY A 108 -23.71 -10.23 7.15
CA GLY A 108 -22.79 -9.20 7.56
C GLY A 108 -23.45 -7.84 7.77
N ILE A 109 -24.34 -7.44 6.86
CA ILE A 109 -25.09 -6.17 6.99
C ILE A 109 -25.99 -6.21 8.23
N PHE A 110 -26.77 -7.27 8.43
CA PHE A 110 -27.62 -7.39 9.63
C PHE A 110 -26.78 -7.42 10.91
N MET A 111 -25.65 -8.12 10.91
CA MET A 111 -24.74 -8.12 12.04
C MET A 111 -24.18 -6.73 12.34
N ASN A 112 -23.83 -5.94 11.32
CA ASN A 112 -23.41 -4.56 11.52
C ASN A 112 -24.54 -3.68 12.08
N MET A 113 -25.76 -3.82 11.58
CA MET A 113 -26.92 -3.02 12.02
C MET A 113 -27.36 -3.32 13.46
N LEU A 114 -27.32 -4.59 13.88
CA LEU A 114 -27.84 -5.05 15.15
C LEU A 114 -26.80 -5.08 16.28
N ALA A 115 -25.51 -5.11 15.93
CA ALA A 115 -24.45 -5.19 16.94
C ALA A 115 -24.27 -3.88 17.70
N LYS A 116 -24.02 -4.00 19.01
CA LYS A 116 -23.70 -2.86 19.89
C LYS A 116 -22.18 -2.61 19.99
N LYS A 117 -21.36 -3.65 19.78
CA LYS A 117 -19.91 -3.57 19.92
C LYS A 117 -19.26 -3.26 18.56
N GLU A 118 -18.37 -2.26 18.49
CA GLU A 118 -17.67 -1.86 17.26
C GLU A 118 -16.90 -3.01 16.61
N LYS A 119 -16.22 -3.85 17.39
CA LYS A 119 -15.56 -5.04 16.87
C LYS A 119 -16.51 -5.99 16.13
N THR A 120 -17.74 -6.17 16.66
CA THR A 120 -18.74 -7.02 16.02
C THR A 120 -19.30 -6.37 14.76
N LYS A 121 -19.47 -5.04 14.76
CA LYS A 121 -19.85 -4.29 13.56
C LYS A 121 -18.79 -4.44 12.45
N SER A 122 -17.50 -4.28 12.79
CA SER A 122 -16.42 -4.44 11.84
C SER A 122 -16.33 -5.87 11.28
N ILE A 123 -16.57 -6.91 12.10
CA ILE A 123 -16.68 -8.29 11.62
C ILE A 123 -17.88 -8.44 10.68
N GLY A 124 -19.02 -7.81 11.00
CA GLY A 124 -20.18 -7.77 10.12
C GLY A 124 -19.87 -7.15 8.77
N LEU A 125 -19.21 -5.99 8.76
CA LEU A 125 -18.78 -5.33 7.53
C LEU A 125 -17.73 -6.14 6.74
N LEU A 126 -16.84 -6.85 7.43
CA LEU A 126 -15.90 -7.76 6.78
C LEU A 126 -16.63 -8.87 6.01
N LEU A 127 -17.62 -9.50 6.65
CA LEU A 127 -18.47 -10.53 6.01
C LEU A 127 -19.28 -9.92 4.86
N ALA A 128 -19.86 -8.74 5.07
CA ALA A 128 -20.60 -8.03 4.04
C ALA A 128 -19.71 -7.69 2.83
N GLY A 129 -18.50 -7.20 3.08
CA GLY A 129 -17.51 -6.91 2.06
C GLY A 129 -17.13 -8.16 1.26
N LEU A 130 -16.89 -9.28 1.96
CA LEU A 130 -16.59 -10.56 1.31
C LEU A 130 -17.73 -11.02 0.39
N GLY A 131 -18.97 -11.00 0.88
CA GLY A 131 -20.13 -11.37 0.07
C GLY A 131 -20.31 -10.46 -1.16
N LEU A 132 -20.11 -9.14 -0.97
CA LEU A 132 -20.16 -8.17 -2.08
C LEU A 132 -19.05 -8.34 -3.11
N VAL A 133 -17.85 -8.77 -2.68
CA VAL A 133 -16.74 -9.10 -3.59
C VAL A 133 -17.17 -10.22 -4.53
N PHE A 134 -17.69 -11.33 -4.00
CA PHE A 134 -18.09 -12.47 -4.82
C PHE A 134 -19.33 -12.17 -5.68
N LEU A 135 -20.31 -11.45 -5.14
CA LEU A 135 -21.44 -10.96 -5.92
C LEU A 135 -20.97 -10.07 -7.08
N GLY A 136 -20.01 -9.19 -6.81
CA GLY A 136 -19.40 -8.32 -7.83
C GLY A 136 -18.63 -9.09 -8.90
N LEU A 137 -17.94 -10.18 -8.52
CA LEU A 137 -17.24 -11.08 -9.44
C LEU A 137 -18.24 -11.83 -10.33
N GLU A 138 -19.32 -12.38 -9.78
CA GLU A 138 -20.38 -13.05 -10.51
C GLU A 138 -21.00 -12.13 -11.57
N TYR A 139 -21.44 -10.94 -11.19
CA TYR A 139 -21.96 -9.95 -12.16
C TYR A 139 -20.92 -9.49 -13.18
N MET A 140 -19.64 -9.45 -12.81
CA MET A 140 -18.58 -9.17 -13.78
C MET A 140 -18.41 -10.30 -14.78
N GLY A 141 -18.46 -11.56 -14.34
CA GLY A 141 -18.41 -12.74 -15.20
C GLY A 141 -19.56 -12.72 -16.20
N MET A 142 -20.80 -12.54 -15.74
CA MET A 142 -21.99 -12.43 -16.60
C MET A 142 -21.86 -11.29 -17.62
N ALA A 143 -21.43 -10.11 -17.18
CA ALA A 143 -21.23 -8.97 -18.08
C ALA A 143 -20.11 -9.21 -19.09
N MET A 144 -19.04 -9.92 -18.72
CA MET A 144 -17.95 -10.25 -19.64
C MET A 144 -18.39 -11.32 -20.66
N GLU A 145 -19.23 -12.26 -20.28
CA GLU A 145 -19.81 -13.23 -21.21
C GLU A 145 -20.63 -12.52 -22.30
N ASP A 146 -21.49 -11.59 -21.91
CA ASP A 146 -22.28 -10.80 -22.88
C ASP A 146 -21.40 -9.88 -23.73
N PHE A 147 -20.38 -9.29 -23.13
CA PHE A 147 -19.41 -8.42 -23.81
C PHE A 147 -18.59 -9.20 -24.85
N SER A 148 -18.26 -10.45 -24.57
CA SER A 148 -17.53 -11.35 -25.46
C SER A 148 -18.31 -11.73 -26.71
N LYS A 149 -19.65 -11.70 -26.65
CA LYS A 149 -20.53 -11.95 -27.80
C LYS A 149 -20.58 -10.82 -28.83
N SER A 150 -20.04 -9.63 -28.46
CA SER A 150 -19.97 -8.47 -29.35
C SER A 150 -18.79 -8.60 -30.32
N GLU A 151 -19.08 -8.78 -31.62
CA GLU A 151 -18.05 -8.84 -32.68
C GLU A 151 -17.15 -7.59 -32.69
N ALA A 152 -17.70 -6.41 -32.43
CA ALA A 152 -16.94 -5.17 -32.40
C ALA A 152 -15.89 -5.17 -31.28
N VAL A 153 -16.26 -5.64 -30.08
CA VAL A 153 -15.37 -5.75 -28.93
C VAL A 153 -14.32 -6.83 -29.16
N PHE A 154 -14.76 -7.99 -29.63
CA PHE A 154 -13.86 -9.10 -29.96
C PHE A 154 -12.80 -8.68 -30.97
N ASN A 155 -13.20 -8.04 -32.07
CA ASN A 155 -12.28 -7.58 -33.09
C ASN A 155 -11.34 -6.45 -32.57
N PHE A 156 -11.87 -5.55 -31.74
CA PHE A 156 -11.05 -4.49 -31.12
C PHE A 156 -9.98 -5.08 -30.21
N LEU A 157 -10.34 -5.95 -29.27
CA LEU A 157 -9.38 -6.54 -28.33
C LEU A 157 -8.34 -7.39 -29.04
N ARG A 158 -8.73 -8.13 -30.08
CA ARG A 158 -7.82 -8.92 -30.90
C ARG A 158 -6.91 -8.07 -31.79
N SER A 159 -7.36 -6.88 -32.19
CA SER A 159 -6.54 -5.96 -33.02
C SER A 159 -5.40 -5.29 -32.26
N VAL A 160 -5.44 -5.30 -30.93
CA VAL A 160 -4.37 -4.73 -30.08
C VAL A 160 -3.25 -5.75 -29.92
N ASP A 161 -2.44 -5.93 -30.97
CA ASP A 161 -1.39 -6.93 -30.99
C ASP A 161 -0.03 -6.42 -30.47
N ASN A 162 0.12 -5.10 -30.31
CA ASN A 162 1.36 -4.54 -29.85
C ASN A 162 1.55 -4.69 -28.33
N ARG A 163 2.49 -5.51 -27.91
CA ARG A 163 2.81 -5.83 -26.52
C ARG A 163 3.12 -4.60 -25.68
N PHE A 164 3.79 -3.60 -26.25
CA PHE A 164 4.13 -2.35 -25.54
C PHE A 164 2.92 -1.45 -25.37
N ILE A 165 1.95 -1.48 -26.27
CA ILE A 165 0.67 -0.80 -26.09
C ILE A 165 -0.10 -1.46 -24.94
N LEU A 166 -0.13 -2.79 -24.87
CA LEU A 166 -0.74 -3.52 -23.76
C LEU A 166 -0.05 -3.21 -22.42
N LEU A 167 1.27 -3.18 -22.39
CA LEU A 167 2.03 -2.76 -21.21
C LEU A 167 1.62 -1.35 -20.75
N LEU A 168 1.60 -0.40 -21.69
CA LEU A 168 1.25 1.00 -21.40
C LEU A 168 -0.21 1.11 -20.95
N ALA A 169 -1.13 0.36 -21.56
CA ALA A 169 -2.52 0.29 -21.13
C ALA A 169 -2.64 -0.21 -19.68
N GLY A 170 -1.91 -1.26 -19.30
CA GLY A 170 -1.84 -1.76 -17.93
C GLY A 170 -1.34 -0.68 -16.94
N ILE A 171 -0.30 0.05 -17.31
CA ILE A 171 0.23 1.16 -16.49
C ILE A 171 -0.83 2.25 -16.30
N ILE A 172 -1.45 2.72 -17.39
CA ILE A 172 -2.39 3.84 -17.35
C ILE A 172 -3.66 3.44 -16.58
N ILE A 173 -4.27 2.30 -16.93
CA ILE A 173 -5.51 1.85 -16.29
C ILE A 173 -5.28 1.67 -14.79
N THR A 174 -4.20 1.00 -14.40
CA THR A 174 -3.90 0.80 -12.97
C THR A 174 -3.51 2.09 -12.27
N GLY A 175 -2.80 3.00 -12.94
CA GLY A 175 -2.47 4.32 -12.39
C GLY A 175 -3.72 5.17 -12.11
N ILE A 176 -4.76 5.08 -12.95
CA ILE A 176 -6.04 5.76 -12.75
C ILE A 176 -6.87 5.07 -11.66
N VAL A 177 -7.02 3.75 -11.73
CA VAL A 177 -7.81 2.94 -10.77
C VAL A 177 -7.12 2.87 -9.40
N GLN A 178 -5.78 3.00 -9.36
CA GLN A 178 -4.92 2.89 -8.17
C GLN A 178 -5.02 1.55 -7.44
N SER A 179 -5.45 0.51 -8.16
CA SER A 179 -5.59 -0.85 -7.63
C SER A 179 -5.22 -1.88 -8.71
N SER A 180 -4.01 -2.44 -8.61
CA SER A 180 -3.60 -3.52 -9.51
C SER A 180 -4.42 -4.79 -9.28
N SER A 181 -4.83 -5.05 -8.05
CA SER A 181 -5.71 -6.17 -7.73
C SER A 181 -7.01 -6.11 -8.51
N ALA A 182 -7.67 -4.95 -8.54
CA ALA A 182 -8.91 -4.76 -9.29
C ALA A 182 -8.71 -4.95 -10.79
N VAL A 183 -7.63 -4.36 -11.35
CA VAL A 183 -7.34 -4.47 -12.78
C VAL A 183 -6.94 -5.90 -13.16
N THR A 184 -6.11 -6.57 -12.36
CA THR A 184 -5.73 -7.97 -12.61
C THR A 184 -6.94 -8.91 -12.50
N THR A 185 -7.84 -8.68 -11.52
CA THR A 185 -9.10 -9.41 -11.40
C THR A 185 -9.97 -9.23 -12.64
N LEU A 186 -10.07 -8.01 -13.16
CA LEU A 186 -10.79 -7.75 -14.41
C LEU A 186 -10.16 -8.50 -15.59
N ILE A 187 -8.83 -8.53 -15.69
CA ILE A 187 -8.10 -9.29 -16.73
C ILE A 187 -8.40 -10.77 -16.59
N VAL A 188 -8.35 -11.33 -15.37
CA VAL A 188 -8.66 -12.74 -15.08
C VAL A 188 -10.09 -13.07 -15.53
N GLN A 189 -11.07 -12.23 -15.22
CA GLN A 189 -12.46 -12.41 -15.62
C GLN A 189 -12.65 -12.34 -17.15
N ILE A 190 -12.02 -11.37 -17.83
CA ILE A 190 -12.10 -11.26 -19.29
C ILE A 190 -11.54 -12.52 -19.97
N VAL A 191 -10.40 -12.99 -19.50
CA VAL A 191 -9.71 -14.17 -20.09
C VAL A 191 -10.36 -15.47 -19.64
N GLY A 192 -10.92 -15.52 -18.41
CA GLY A 192 -11.56 -16.68 -17.81
C GLY A 192 -12.78 -17.17 -18.59
N THR A 193 -13.47 -16.29 -19.33
CA THR A 193 -14.57 -16.69 -20.23
C THR A 193 -14.11 -17.61 -21.38
N GLY A 194 -12.80 -17.74 -21.62
CA GLY A 194 -12.22 -18.56 -22.69
C GLY A 194 -12.50 -18.05 -24.09
N THR A 195 -13.32 -17.02 -24.24
CA THR A 195 -13.76 -16.45 -25.52
C THR A 195 -13.04 -15.21 -25.96
N LEU A 196 -12.44 -14.48 -25.01
CA LEU A 196 -11.74 -13.23 -25.27
C LEU A 196 -10.23 -13.38 -25.06
N PHE A 197 -9.48 -13.20 -26.14
CA PHE A 197 -8.03 -13.05 -26.10
C PHE A 197 -7.69 -11.57 -26.36
N ILE A 198 -6.88 -10.98 -25.50
CA ILE A 198 -6.33 -9.64 -25.72
C ILE A 198 -4.97 -9.81 -26.42
N GLY A 199 -4.88 -9.38 -27.67
CA GLY A 199 -3.73 -9.61 -28.54
C GLY A 199 -3.69 -11.01 -29.16
N ASP A 200 -2.56 -11.34 -29.81
CA ASP A 200 -2.34 -12.66 -30.36
C ASP A 200 -1.99 -13.67 -29.23
N PRO A 201 -2.78 -14.75 -29.05
CA PRO A 201 -2.49 -15.79 -28.05
C PRO A 201 -1.10 -16.42 -28.19
N SER A 202 -0.55 -16.47 -29.42
CA SER A 202 0.75 -17.08 -29.69
C SER A 202 1.93 -16.27 -29.13
N ASN A 203 1.73 -15.00 -28.80
CA ASN A 203 2.80 -14.09 -28.44
C ASN A 203 2.81 -13.66 -26.95
N SER A 204 1.95 -14.24 -26.13
CA SER A 204 1.80 -13.92 -24.69
C SER A 204 1.52 -12.44 -24.41
N GLY A 205 0.85 -11.73 -25.34
CA GLY A 205 0.61 -10.29 -25.27
C GLY A 205 -0.12 -9.84 -24.00
N ILE A 206 -1.10 -10.63 -23.54
CA ILE A 206 -1.86 -10.36 -22.30
C ILE A 206 -0.95 -10.24 -21.06
N LEU A 207 0.18 -10.93 -21.02
CA LEU A 207 1.11 -10.88 -19.91
C LEU A 207 1.79 -9.51 -19.79
N PHE A 208 1.96 -8.78 -20.91
CA PHE A 208 2.47 -7.41 -20.90
C PHE A 208 1.48 -6.45 -20.25
N LEU A 209 0.17 -6.67 -20.41
CA LEU A 209 -0.85 -5.91 -19.70
C LEU A 209 -0.73 -6.14 -18.19
N VAL A 210 -0.55 -7.39 -17.75
CA VAL A 210 -0.33 -7.76 -16.33
C VAL A 210 0.96 -7.14 -15.79
N LEU A 211 2.05 -7.16 -16.56
CA LEU A 211 3.29 -6.48 -16.17
C LEU A 211 3.08 -4.97 -15.97
N GLY A 212 2.28 -4.35 -16.83
CA GLY A 212 1.93 -2.93 -16.73
C GLY A 212 1.18 -2.59 -15.44
N THR A 213 0.28 -3.47 -14.97
CA THR A 213 -0.48 -3.23 -13.73
C THR A 213 0.43 -3.04 -12.51
N ASN A 214 1.56 -3.75 -12.45
CA ASN A 214 2.50 -3.64 -11.35
C ASN A 214 3.19 -2.26 -11.31
N ILE A 215 3.57 -1.72 -12.47
CA ILE A 215 4.13 -0.36 -12.55
C ILE A 215 3.07 0.68 -12.18
N GLY A 216 1.84 0.54 -12.68
CA GLY A 216 0.73 1.45 -12.40
C GLY A 216 0.42 1.59 -10.90
N THR A 217 0.58 0.52 -10.13
CA THR A 217 0.39 0.54 -8.66
C THR A 217 1.32 1.51 -7.95
N CYS A 218 2.50 1.79 -8.53
CA CYS A 218 3.49 2.67 -7.91
C CYS A 218 3.02 4.13 -7.82
N VAL A 219 2.04 4.53 -8.63
CA VAL A 219 1.48 5.89 -8.63
C VAL A 219 0.97 6.26 -7.24
N THR A 220 0.27 5.36 -6.55
CA THR A 220 -0.24 5.61 -5.19
C THR A 220 0.89 5.92 -4.19
N ALA A 221 1.96 5.12 -4.21
CA ALA A 221 3.11 5.35 -3.33
C ALA A 221 3.85 6.65 -3.66
N LEU A 222 3.98 6.99 -4.95
CA LEU A 222 4.59 8.25 -5.38
C LEU A 222 3.76 9.45 -4.93
N LEU A 223 2.44 9.41 -5.11
CA LEU A 223 1.53 10.47 -4.66
C LEU A 223 1.59 10.65 -3.14
N SER A 224 1.58 9.55 -2.37
CA SER A 224 1.66 9.60 -0.91
C SER A 224 3.00 10.16 -0.40
N SER A 225 4.06 10.07 -1.21
CA SER A 225 5.39 10.58 -0.86
C SER A 225 5.58 12.09 -1.15
N ILE A 226 4.61 12.73 -1.80
CA ILE A 226 4.65 14.17 -2.09
C ILE A 226 4.60 14.95 -0.77
N GLY A 227 5.59 15.82 -0.54
CA GLY A 227 5.75 16.58 0.71
C GLY A 227 6.32 15.77 1.89
N ALA A 228 6.53 14.45 1.75
CA ALA A 228 7.17 13.64 2.76
C ALA A 228 8.71 13.87 2.80
N ASN A 229 9.36 13.38 3.87
CA ASN A 229 10.80 13.49 4.02
C ASN A 229 11.56 12.72 2.92
N THR A 230 12.88 12.96 2.83
CA THR A 230 13.73 12.38 1.79
C THR A 230 13.71 10.85 1.78
N ASN A 231 13.68 10.19 2.94
CA ASN A 231 13.68 8.73 3.02
C ASN A 231 12.33 8.12 2.61
N ALA A 232 11.21 8.75 2.93
CA ALA A 232 9.89 8.35 2.47
C ALA A 232 9.78 8.43 0.94
N ARG A 233 10.29 9.50 0.34
CA ARG A 233 10.38 9.64 -1.12
C ARG A 233 11.29 8.58 -1.76
N ARG A 234 12.40 8.22 -1.09
CA ARG A 234 13.28 7.12 -1.51
C ARG A 234 12.55 5.77 -1.46
N ALA A 235 11.72 5.52 -0.44
CA ALA A 235 10.94 4.29 -0.35
C ALA A 235 9.94 4.17 -1.50
N ALA A 236 9.22 5.24 -1.83
CA ALA A 236 8.31 5.26 -2.99
C ALA A 236 9.06 5.06 -4.32
N LEU A 237 10.24 5.67 -4.47
CA LEU A 237 11.09 5.46 -5.64
C LEU A 237 11.58 4.00 -5.74
N ILE A 238 11.94 3.37 -4.63
CA ILE A 238 12.36 1.95 -4.60
C ILE A 238 11.22 1.06 -5.06
N HIS A 239 9.98 1.33 -4.65
CA HIS A 239 8.80 0.60 -5.13
C HIS A 239 8.68 0.69 -6.66
N LEU A 240 8.82 1.89 -7.22
CA LEU A 240 8.82 2.09 -8.67
C LEU A 240 9.98 1.34 -9.34
N MET A 241 11.20 1.46 -8.81
CA MET A 241 12.37 0.78 -9.37
C MET A 241 12.21 -0.73 -9.39
N PHE A 242 11.69 -1.33 -8.31
CA PHE A 242 11.42 -2.76 -8.23
C PHE A 242 10.49 -3.21 -9.36
N ASN A 243 9.36 -2.53 -9.53
CA ASN A 243 8.36 -2.89 -10.55
C ASN A 243 8.87 -2.63 -11.98
N VAL A 244 9.55 -1.51 -12.22
CA VAL A 244 10.11 -1.19 -13.55
C VAL A 244 11.21 -2.18 -13.93
N PHE A 245 12.18 -2.46 -13.05
CA PHE A 245 13.26 -3.40 -13.37
C PHE A 245 12.73 -4.82 -13.54
N GLY A 246 11.78 -5.25 -12.69
CA GLY A 246 11.11 -6.53 -12.83
C GLY A 246 10.38 -6.64 -14.17
N THR A 247 9.62 -5.61 -14.53
CA THR A 247 8.92 -5.56 -15.82
C THR A 247 9.87 -5.61 -17.01
N VAL A 248 10.99 -4.87 -16.96
CA VAL A 248 11.99 -4.90 -18.05
C VAL A 248 12.58 -6.31 -18.21
N ILE A 249 12.97 -6.96 -17.12
CA ILE A 249 13.51 -8.33 -17.16
C ILE A 249 12.49 -9.30 -17.74
N PHE A 250 11.25 -9.25 -17.27
CA PHE A 250 10.20 -10.15 -17.75
C PHE A 250 9.73 -9.81 -19.17
N ALA A 251 9.72 -8.54 -19.57
CA ALA A 251 9.44 -8.16 -20.95
C ALA A 251 10.49 -8.76 -21.90
N ILE A 252 11.80 -8.66 -21.55
CA ILE A 252 12.86 -9.28 -22.31
C ILE A 252 12.68 -10.81 -22.34
N PHE A 253 12.39 -11.43 -21.20
CA PHE A 253 12.12 -12.87 -21.11
C PHE A 253 10.99 -13.30 -22.05
N LEU A 254 9.84 -12.60 -22.04
CA LEU A 254 8.69 -12.90 -22.90
C LEU A 254 8.95 -12.56 -24.38
N LEU A 255 9.81 -11.60 -24.67
CA LEU A 255 10.24 -11.34 -26.05
C LEU A 255 11.16 -12.44 -26.59
N CYS A 256 12.01 -13.02 -25.73
CA CYS A 256 12.85 -14.17 -26.08
C CYS A 256 12.05 -15.49 -26.15
N TRP A 257 10.96 -15.59 -25.42
CA TRP A 257 10.08 -16.76 -25.39
C TRP A 257 8.61 -16.37 -25.57
N PRO A 258 8.18 -15.99 -26.79
CA PRO A 258 6.81 -15.52 -27.04
C PRO A 258 5.72 -16.54 -26.67
N GLY A 259 5.95 -17.81 -26.90
CA GLY A 259 5.03 -18.91 -26.58
C GLY A 259 5.03 -19.34 -25.10
N PHE A 260 5.66 -18.60 -24.19
CA PHE A 260 5.78 -18.99 -22.78
C PHE A 260 4.43 -19.36 -22.16
N LEU A 261 3.42 -18.52 -22.34
CA LEU A 261 2.09 -18.78 -21.76
C LEU A 261 1.52 -20.12 -22.21
N ASN A 262 1.49 -20.36 -23.53
CA ASN A 262 0.91 -21.55 -24.11
C ASN A 262 1.73 -22.81 -23.82
N SER A 263 3.05 -22.74 -23.87
CA SER A 263 3.93 -23.90 -23.69
C SER A 263 4.16 -24.31 -22.24
N THR A 264 3.76 -23.47 -21.28
CA THR A 264 3.91 -23.72 -19.84
C THR A 264 2.55 -23.72 -19.14
N LEU A 265 2.10 -22.55 -18.68
CA LEU A 265 0.87 -22.41 -17.90
C LEU A 265 -0.36 -22.88 -18.69
N GLY A 266 -0.43 -22.61 -20.00
CA GLY A 266 -1.48 -23.10 -20.87
C GLY A 266 -1.46 -24.62 -21.04
N ALA A 267 -0.26 -25.22 -21.10
CA ALA A 267 -0.13 -26.68 -21.15
C ALA A 267 -0.50 -27.38 -19.83
N TRP A 268 -0.20 -26.73 -18.69
CA TRP A 268 -0.50 -27.26 -17.35
C TRP A 268 -1.97 -27.07 -16.94
N PHE A 269 -2.59 -25.97 -17.35
CA PHE A 269 -3.97 -25.60 -17.00
C PHE A 269 -4.76 -25.17 -18.25
N PRO A 270 -4.96 -26.06 -19.23
CA PRO A 270 -5.53 -25.69 -20.53
C PRO A 270 -6.99 -25.21 -20.47
N ASN A 271 -7.72 -25.63 -19.44
CA ASN A 271 -9.15 -25.30 -19.26
C ASN A 271 -9.40 -24.10 -18.32
N ASP A 272 -8.36 -23.48 -17.82
CA ASP A 272 -8.48 -22.37 -16.85
C ASP A 272 -7.54 -21.22 -17.21
N PRO A 273 -7.89 -20.42 -18.23
CA PRO A 273 -7.08 -19.27 -18.63
C PRO A 273 -6.96 -18.20 -17.52
N GLY A 274 -7.97 -18.08 -16.67
CA GLY A 274 -7.93 -17.16 -15.50
C GLY A 274 -6.84 -17.55 -14.51
N LEU A 275 -6.75 -18.86 -14.20
CA LEU A 275 -5.69 -19.40 -13.34
C LEU A 275 -4.30 -19.19 -13.94
N GLN A 276 -4.14 -19.31 -15.26
CA GLN A 276 -2.87 -19.05 -15.94
C GLN A 276 -2.37 -17.62 -15.67
N ILE A 277 -3.26 -16.63 -15.74
CA ILE A 277 -2.93 -15.21 -15.46
C ILE A 277 -2.58 -15.01 -13.97
N ALA A 278 -3.35 -15.58 -13.05
CA ALA A 278 -3.08 -15.51 -11.63
C ALA A 278 -1.72 -16.14 -11.26
N LEU A 279 -1.42 -17.30 -11.82
CA LEU A 279 -0.13 -17.99 -11.65
C LEU A 279 1.03 -17.19 -12.24
N PHE A 280 0.87 -16.59 -13.43
CA PHE A 280 1.89 -15.71 -13.99
C PHE A 280 2.15 -14.50 -13.12
N HIS A 281 1.10 -13.86 -12.61
CA HIS A 281 1.23 -12.70 -11.72
C HIS A 281 2.02 -13.07 -10.45
N THR A 282 1.73 -14.25 -9.87
CA THR A 282 2.48 -14.79 -8.72
C THR A 282 3.94 -15.10 -9.09
N PHE A 283 4.15 -15.81 -10.20
CA PHE A 283 5.48 -16.16 -10.69
C PHE A 283 6.35 -14.91 -10.89
N PHE A 284 5.81 -13.89 -11.55
CA PHE A 284 6.50 -12.62 -11.75
C PHE A 284 6.94 -12.01 -10.42
N ASN A 285 6.02 -11.83 -9.45
CA ASN A 285 6.33 -11.14 -8.19
C ASN A 285 7.28 -11.95 -7.30
N VAL A 286 7.14 -13.26 -7.26
CA VAL A 286 8.03 -14.15 -6.49
C VAL A 286 9.43 -14.14 -7.08
N VAL A 287 9.56 -14.34 -8.40
CA VAL A 287 10.88 -14.36 -9.08
C VAL A 287 11.57 -13.02 -8.96
N CYS A 288 10.87 -11.90 -9.18
CA CYS A 288 11.43 -10.56 -9.00
C CYS A 288 11.91 -10.35 -7.56
N THR A 289 11.11 -10.77 -6.57
CA THR A 289 11.51 -10.66 -5.16
C THR A 289 12.75 -11.51 -4.86
N CYS A 290 12.78 -12.76 -5.28
CA CYS A 290 13.95 -13.63 -5.10
C CYS A 290 15.22 -13.05 -5.79
N LEU A 291 15.06 -12.51 -7.00
CA LEU A 291 16.14 -11.94 -7.78
C LEU A 291 16.68 -10.65 -7.12
N PHE A 292 15.83 -9.76 -6.64
CA PHE A 292 16.21 -8.45 -6.14
C PHE A 292 16.51 -8.42 -4.63
N LEU A 293 16.02 -9.39 -3.87
CA LEU A 293 16.24 -9.46 -2.42
C LEU A 293 17.73 -9.42 -2.00
N PRO A 294 18.66 -10.09 -2.70
CA PRO A 294 20.09 -9.95 -2.41
C PRO A 294 20.60 -8.51 -2.59
N PHE A 295 19.97 -7.75 -3.48
CA PHE A 295 20.41 -6.43 -3.94
C PHE A 295 19.69 -5.26 -3.26
N ILE A 296 18.98 -5.46 -2.13
CA ILE A 296 18.30 -4.37 -1.40
C ILE A 296 19.24 -3.19 -1.15
N LYS A 297 20.50 -3.45 -0.75
CA LYS A 297 21.48 -2.38 -0.52
C LYS A 297 21.77 -1.56 -1.78
N VAL A 298 21.69 -2.18 -2.96
CA VAL A 298 21.87 -1.49 -4.25
C VAL A 298 20.67 -0.59 -4.52
N PHE A 299 19.45 -1.08 -4.34
CA PHE A 299 18.23 -0.29 -4.45
C PHE A 299 18.28 0.95 -3.55
N VAL A 300 18.62 0.75 -2.28
CA VAL A 300 18.77 1.84 -1.30
C VAL A 300 19.86 2.84 -1.76
N LYS A 301 21.03 2.35 -2.21
CA LYS A 301 22.13 3.21 -2.68
C LYS A 301 21.73 4.02 -3.92
N VAL A 302 21.06 3.39 -4.89
CA VAL A 302 20.57 4.07 -6.11
C VAL A 302 19.53 5.12 -5.76
N ALA A 303 18.53 4.79 -4.94
CA ALA A 303 17.50 5.73 -4.50
C ALA A 303 18.10 6.91 -3.71
N THR A 304 19.12 6.66 -2.88
CA THR A 304 19.85 7.72 -2.16
C THR A 304 20.65 8.62 -3.10
N LYS A 305 21.20 8.08 -4.18
CA LYS A 305 21.92 8.86 -5.19
C LYS A 305 20.98 9.71 -6.04
N LEU A 306 19.81 9.18 -6.40
CA LEU A 306 18.80 9.88 -7.23
C LEU A 306 18.08 10.96 -6.42
N ILE A 307 17.65 10.65 -5.20
CA ILE A 307 17.02 11.61 -4.30
C ILE A 307 18.04 12.02 -3.24
N ARG A 308 18.81 13.05 -3.56
CA ARG A 308 19.83 13.60 -2.66
C ARG A 308 19.17 14.43 -1.57
N GLU A 309 19.75 14.43 -0.38
CA GLU A 309 19.45 15.45 0.62
C GLU A 309 19.90 16.80 0.07
N LYS A 310 19.05 17.83 0.16
CA LYS A 310 19.48 19.19 -0.20
C LYS A 310 20.67 19.54 0.70
N LYS A 311 21.83 19.88 0.10
CA LYS A 311 22.94 20.49 0.82
C LYS A 311 22.43 21.80 1.43
N GLY A 312 22.31 21.84 2.73
CA GLY A 312 21.72 22.97 3.49
C GLY A 312 20.67 22.52 4.51
N THR A 313 20.05 21.34 4.32
CA THR A 313 19.58 20.54 5.44
C THR A 313 20.73 19.59 5.80
N ALA A 314 21.83 20.13 6.36
CA ALA A 314 22.67 19.37 7.29
C ALA A 314 21.72 18.48 8.08
N LYS A 315 22.13 17.24 8.46
CA LYS A 315 21.42 16.48 9.49
C LYS A 315 20.68 17.53 10.29
N VAL A 316 19.36 17.71 9.95
CA VAL A 316 18.56 18.57 10.79
C VAL A 316 18.80 17.88 12.09
N PRO A 317 19.55 18.46 13.02
CA PRO A 317 19.56 17.94 14.36
C PRO A 317 18.09 17.71 14.62
N GLU A 318 17.69 16.67 15.27
CA GLU A 318 16.31 16.52 15.73
C GLU A 318 15.73 17.86 16.19
N GLU A 319 16.61 18.79 16.48
CA GLU A 319 16.45 20.20 16.85
C GLU A 319 15.79 21.15 15.83
N ALA A 320 15.71 20.91 14.53
CA ALA A 320 15.20 21.88 13.55
C ALA A 320 14.05 21.38 12.68
N ALA A 321 13.31 20.37 13.10
CA ALA A 321 12.02 20.05 12.48
C ALA A 321 11.01 21.14 12.86
N THR A 322 10.62 21.98 11.89
CA THR A 322 9.52 22.93 12.12
C THR A 322 8.27 22.15 12.53
N PRO A 323 7.41 22.70 13.40
CA PRO A 323 6.17 22.04 13.84
C PRO A 323 5.31 21.49 12.69
N GLU A 324 5.32 22.16 11.54
CA GLU A 324 4.61 21.76 10.32
C GLU A 324 5.11 20.46 9.70
N LYS A 325 6.38 20.08 9.95
CA LYS A 325 6.97 18.83 9.45
C LYS A 325 6.78 17.66 10.41
N LEU A 326 6.46 17.93 11.68
CA LEU A 326 6.27 16.90 12.70
C LEU A 326 4.84 16.35 12.68
N LEU A 327 3.83 17.17 12.36
CA LEU A 327 2.41 16.84 12.39
C LEU A 327 1.84 16.94 10.97
N ASP A 328 1.79 15.83 10.26
CA ASP A 328 1.29 15.77 8.88
C ASP A 328 -0.17 15.31 8.87
N GLU A 329 -1.08 16.23 8.56
CA GLU A 329 -2.52 16.02 8.55
C GLU A 329 -3.00 14.93 7.60
N ARG A 330 -2.21 14.58 6.58
CA ARG A 330 -2.54 13.50 5.64
C ARG A 330 -2.62 12.13 6.31
N PHE A 331 -1.96 11.97 7.46
CA PHE A 331 -1.97 10.71 8.21
C PHE A 331 -3.03 10.66 9.32
N ILE A 332 -3.89 11.68 9.46
CA ILE A 332 -4.99 11.68 10.44
C ILE A 332 -5.89 10.46 10.21
N LYS A 333 -6.17 10.11 8.94
CA LYS A 333 -6.93 8.91 8.57
C LYS A 333 -6.20 7.58 8.85
N THR A 334 -4.95 7.64 9.31
CA THR A 334 -4.18 6.48 9.76
C THR A 334 -3.74 6.72 11.20
N PRO A 335 -4.63 6.55 12.19
CA PRO A 335 -4.46 7.01 13.58
C PRO A 335 -3.14 6.57 14.20
N THR A 336 -2.72 5.32 13.98
CA THR A 336 -1.47 4.78 14.51
C THR A 336 -0.23 5.57 14.05
N ILE A 337 -0.18 6.01 12.79
CA ILE A 337 0.91 6.86 12.28
C ILE A 337 0.82 8.26 12.87
N ALA A 338 -0.39 8.80 12.92
CA ALA A 338 -0.64 10.13 13.46
C ALA A 338 -0.28 10.22 14.95
N VAL A 339 -0.66 9.23 15.77
CA VAL A 339 -0.27 9.11 17.19
C VAL A 339 1.25 9.01 17.34
N GLY A 340 1.93 8.27 16.47
CA GLY A 340 3.40 8.21 16.45
C GLY A 340 4.04 9.58 16.12
N GLN A 341 3.42 10.39 15.27
CA GLN A 341 3.85 11.75 14.98
C GLN A 341 3.63 12.68 16.19
N ALA A 342 2.45 12.59 16.81
CA ALA A 342 2.12 13.36 18.02
C ALA A 342 3.12 13.09 19.17
N ASN A 343 3.42 11.81 19.42
CA ASN A 343 4.39 11.42 20.46
C ASN A 343 5.78 12.06 20.24
N ARG A 344 6.27 12.12 18.98
CA ARG A 344 7.53 12.79 18.68
C ARG A 344 7.46 14.31 18.81
N ALA A 345 6.33 14.91 18.46
CA ALA A 345 6.11 16.33 18.65
C ALA A 345 6.12 16.70 20.13
N VAL A 346 5.51 15.85 21.00
CA VAL A 346 5.57 16.01 22.47
C VAL A 346 7.01 15.87 22.98
N THR A 347 7.76 14.87 22.50
CA THR A 347 9.19 14.73 22.85
C THR A 347 9.98 15.98 22.48
N ARG A 348 9.76 16.50 21.26
CA ARG A 348 10.42 17.72 20.81
C ARG A 348 10.04 18.96 21.64
N MET A 349 8.76 19.06 22.01
CA MET A 349 8.27 20.11 22.90
C MET A 349 8.99 20.06 24.26
N ALA A 350 9.13 18.85 24.83
CA ALA A 350 9.84 18.65 26.10
C ALA A 350 11.34 19.01 26.01
N GLU A 351 12.02 18.63 24.91
CA GLU A 351 13.41 19.03 24.65
C GLU A 351 13.58 20.54 24.55
N THR A 352 12.67 21.22 23.85
CA THR A 352 12.69 22.70 23.71
C THR A 352 12.43 23.40 25.05
N ALA A 353 11.50 22.87 25.85
CA ALA A 353 11.23 23.36 27.19
C ALA A 353 12.48 23.20 28.11
N MET A 354 13.15 22.05 28.01
CA MET A 354 14.39 21.79 28.77
C MET A 354 15.54 22.71 28.34
N GLU A 355 15.68 22.98 27.01
CA GLU A 355 16.64 23.96 26.51
C GLU A 355 16.34 25.37 27.04
N SER A 356 15.05 25.77 27.03
CA SER A 356 14.63 27.05 27.58
C SER A 356 14.99 27.20 29.06
N LEU A 357 14.67 26.18 29.86
CA LEU A 357 14.99 26.15 31.30
C LEU A 357 16.48 26.23 31.54
N LYS A 358 17.29 25.45 30.81
CA LYS A 358 18.75 25.49 30.94
C LYS A 358 19.32 26.85 30.55
N THR A 359 18.86 27.42 29.44
CA THR A 359 19.28 28.75 28.98
C THR A 359 18.94 29.83 30.01
N ALA A 360 17.75 29.76 30.59
CA ALA A 360 17.33 30.71 31.65
C ALA A 360 18.18 30.56 32.92
N PHE A 361 18.48 29.30 33.32
CA PHE A 361 19.32 29.06 34.49
C PHE A 361 20.77 29.53 34.29
N ASP A 362 21.38 29.24 33.15
CA ASP A 362 22.73 29.66 32.79
C ASP A 362 22.82 31.19 32.73
N ALA A 363 21.82 31.86 32.15
CA ALA A 363 21.70 33.31 32.09
C ALA A 363 21.58 33.94 33.50
N PHE A 364 20.78 33.33 34.38
CA PHE A 364 20.61 33.75 35.75
C PHE A 364 21.95 33.69 36.54
N VAL A 365 22.67 32.58 36.40
CA VAL A 365 23.98 32.38 37.05
C VAL A 365 25.02 33.34 36.51
N ALA A 366 25.03 33.56 35.18
CA ALA A 366 25.97 34.49 34.53
C ALA A 366 25.58 35.98 34.66
N ARG A 367 24.37 36.28 35.15
CA ARG A 367 23.75 37.62 35.15
C ARG A 367 23.68 38.24 33.75
N ASP A 368 23.38 37.38 32.74
CA ASP A 368 23.31 37.78 31.33
C ASP A 368 21.86 38.08 30.94
N GLU A 369 21.49 39.33 30.90
CA GLU A 369 20.15 39.77 30.50
C GLU A 369 19.89 39.57 28.98
N SER A 370 20.95 39.49 28.18
CA SER A 370 20.82 39.35 26.71
C SER A 370 20.19 37.98 26.29
N ALA A 371 20.27 36.99 27.15
CA ALA A 371 19.66 35.69 26.92
C ALA A 371 18.12 35.68 27.04
N ALA A 372 17.51 36.74 27.58
CA ALA A 372 16.07 36.81 27.80
C ALA A 372 15.26 36.68 26.49
N GLU A 373 15.72 37.28 25.40
CA GLU A 373 15.08 37.17 24.09
C GLU A 373 15.07 35.71 23.58
N ARG A 374 16.17 34.98 23.75
CA ARG A 374 16.30 33.58 23.37
C ARG A 374 15.36 32.70 24.21
N VAL A 375 15.28 32.93 25.52
CA VAL A 375 14.37 32.21 26.41
C VAL A 375 12.90 32.45 26.00
N ASN A 376 12.54 33.69 25.71
CA ASN A 376 11.20 34.05 25.25
C ASN A 376 10.86 33.39 23.89
N ALA A 377 11.81 33.35 22.97
CA ALA A 377 11.62 32.68 21.67
C ALA A 377 11.41 31.16 21.83
N LEU A 378 12.18 30.49 22.70
CA LEU A 378 12.01 29.08 23.02
C LEU A 378 10.65 28.80 23.66
N ASN A 379 10.22 29.65 24.62
CA ASN A 379 8.91 29.52 25.26
C ASN A 379 7.75 29.73 24.26
N ALA A 380 7.88 30.69 23.34
CA ALA A 380 6.90 30.88 22.26
C ALA A 380 6.79 29.63 21.34
N ASN A 381 7.92 28.98 21.04
CA ASN A 381 7.95 27.73 20.27
C ASN A 381 7.27 26.58 21.03
N VAL A 382 7.49 26.45 22.34
CA VAL A 382 6.80 25.44 23.17
C VAL A 382 5.29 25.66 23.13
N ALA A 383 4.83 26.90 23.32
CA ALA A 383 3.40 27.22 23.29
C ALA A 383 2.76 27.01 21.90
N ASP A 384 3.50 27.22 20.81
CA ASP A 384 3.01 26.93 19.46
C ASP A 384 2.90 25.41 19.21
N LEU A 385 3.93 24.65 19.61
CA LEU A 385 3.92 23.19 19.52
C LEU A 385 2.77 22.58 20.33
N GLU A 386 2.54 23.04 21.56
CA GLU A 386 1.43 22.58 22.40
C GLU A 386 0.09 22.74 21.68
N ARG A 387 -0.22 23.95 21.19
CA ARG A 387 -1.49 24.22 20.49
C ARG A 387 -1.68 23.32 19.27
N ARG A 388 -0.63 23.10 18.49
CA ARG A 388 -0.67 22.26 17.30
C ARG A 388 -0.84 20.79 17.65
N ILE A 389 -0.15 20.29 18.68
CA ILE A 389 -0.27 18.91 19.17
C ILE A 389 -1.69 18.66 19.66
N VAL A 390 -2.24 19.54 20.50
CA VAL A 390 -3.62 19.41 21.02
C VAL A 390 -4.63 19.39 19.88
N SER A 391 -4.54 20.35 18.94
CA SER A 391 -5.42 20.36 17.76
C SER A 391 -5.32 19.08 16.92
N PHE A 392 -4.11 18.56 16.74
CA PHE A 392 -3.87 17.35 15.99
C PHE A 392 -4.41 16.10 16.70
N LEU A 393 -4.23 16.00 18.03
CA LEU A 393 -4.77 14.91 18.86
C LEU A 393 -6.30 14.90 18.85
N ILE A 394 -6.95 16.07 18.95
CA ILE A 394 -8.42 16.19 18.85
C ILE A 394 -8.91 15.65 17.51
N ARG A 395 -8.23 15.98 16.42
CA ARG A 395 -8.60 15.50 15.08
C ARG A 395 -8.37 14.00 14.91
N ILE A 396 -7.31 13.43 15.50
CA ILE A 396 -7.12 11.99 15.51
C ILE A 396 -8.21 11.30 16.33
N SER A 397 -8.61 11.86 17.46
CA SER A 397 -9.67 11.31 18.33
C SER A 397 -11.04 11.27 17.66
N SER A 398 -11.26 12.06 16.61
CA SER A 398 -12.50 12.02 15.82
C SER A 398 -12.52 10.90 14.77
N GLU A 399 -11.39 10.24 14.52
CA GLU A 399 -11.29 9.09 13.65
C GLU A 399 -11.48 7.79 14.47
N ASP A 400 -11.70 6.68 13.79
CA ASP A 400 -11.87 5.37 14.40
C ASP A 400 -10.53 4.83 14.91
N THR A 401 -10.22 5.09 16.18
CA THR A 401 -8.94 4.79 16.83
C THR A 401 -8.97 3.44 17.55
N SER A 402 -7.83 2.77 17.64
CA SER A 402 -7.69 1.57 18.47
C SER A 402 -7.64 1.92 19.95
N GLU A 403 -8.04 0.99 20.84
CA GLU A 403 -7.97 1.19 22.31
C GLU A 403 -6.56 1.57 22.78
N THR A 404 -5.52 1.07 22.11
CA THR A 404 -4.11 1.40 22.42
C THR A 404 -3.78 2.82 21.98
N ASP A 405 -4.24 3.24 20.79
CA ASP A 405 -4.03 4.59 20.31
C ASP A 405 -4.82 5.60 21.15
N GLU A 406 -6.06 5.28 21.57
CA GLU A 406 -6.83 6.09 22.51
C GLU A 406 -6.09 6.31 23.84
N ARG A 407 -5.58 5.23 24.45
CA ARG A 407 -4.78 5.34 25.68
C ARG A 407 -3.54 6.21 25.47
N THR A 408 -2.89 6.10 24.31
CA THR A 408 -1.71 6.92 23.98
C THR A 408 -2.11 8.39 23.78
N ILE A 409 -3.22 8.65 23.07
CA ILE A 409 -3.79 10.00 22.90
C ILE A 409 -4.06 10.64 24.25
N TYR A 410 -4.74 9.90 25.16
CA TYR A 410 -5.00 10.38 26.53
C TYR A 410 -3.71 10.67 27.31
N ALA A 411 -2.67 9.87 27.11
CA ALA A 411 -1.38 10.08 27.80
C ALA A 411 -0.58 11.25 27.21
N LEU A 412 -0.84 11.65 25.98
CA LEU A 412 -0.19 12.77 25.30
C LEU A 412 -0.93 14.11 25.50
N HIS A 413 -2.19 14.08 25.94
CA HIS A 413 -3.03 15.24 26.29
C HIS A 413 -2.68 15.73 27.68
#